data_eef3c7d9f2425d3f683c7428ce0cae12
#
_entry.id   eef3c7d9f2425d3f683c7428ce0cae12
#
_cell.length_a   1.000
_cell.length_b   1.000
_cell.length_c   1.000
_cell.angle_alpha   90.00
_cell.angle_beta   90.00
_cell.angle_gamma   90.00
#
_symmetry.space_group_name_H-M   'P 1'
#
loop_
_entity.id
_entity.type
_entity.pdbx_description
1 polymer ?
#
loop_
_entity_poly.entity_id
_entity_poly.type
_entity_poly.pdbx_seq_one_letter_code
_entity_poly.pdbx_strand_id
1 'polypeptide(L)'
;MNFIIEYGEKAGWKYLEFRGDYNIIPYFLTRNLQPETWNIIPYITYLGHTLNLSDKEDQIFSSFRDSTKRNIKKANKEGVKVKIFHSWESVKEFYRLNSITRKEHGLPPQPFSFFKKIYDHIILKNLGMVVLASLDQKNVAGAIYLHFGKKAVYKYGASDKRFQNLRANNLVMWEAIKWYSQNAYKSLCFGRTEPENQGLIQFKSGWGTTEQPIHYYRYDLRKEAFVSAASKVTGFHNKIFKNLPIPILNKIGALLYKHVG
;
A
#
# COMPACT_ATOMS: atom_id res chain seq x y z
N MET A 1 14.48 -11.06 23.18
CA MET A 1 15.43 -10.34 22.31
C MET A 1 16.73 -11.14 22.13
N ASN A 2 17.43 -11.45 23.19
CA ASN A 2 18.72 -12.17 23.13
C ASN A 2 18.69 -13.47 22.31
N PHE A 3 17.66 -14.32 22.48
CA PHE A 3 17.51 -15.53 21.67
C PHE A 3 17.49 -15.26 20.14
N ILE A 4 16.76 -14.21 19.71
CA ILE A 4 16.68 -13.87 18.27
C ILE A 4 18.02 -13.31 17.77
N ILE A 5 18.73 -12.54 18.60
CA ILE A 5 20.07 -12.01 18.28
C ILE A 5 21.04 -13.17 18.10
N GLU A 6 21.17 -14.04 19.11
CA GLU A 6 22.05 -15.23 19.07
C GLU A 6 21.71 -16.17 17.89
N TYR A 7 20.46 -16.39 17.61
CA TYR A 7 20.04 -17.18 16.46
C TYR A 7 20.43 -16.50 15.14
N GLY A 8 20.21 -15.19 15.04
CA GLY A 8 20.55 -14.43 13.85
C GLY A 8 22.06 -14.40 13.58
N GLU A 9 22.89 -14.28 14.60
CA GLU A 9 24.36 -14.36 14.51
C GLU A 9 24.79 -15.74 13.99
N LYS A 10 24.28 -16.82 14.60
CA LYS A 10 24.56 -18.20 14.18
C LYS A 10 24.10 -18.48 12.75
N ALA A 11 22.98 -17.87 12.33
CA ALA A 11 22.45 -17.98 10.97
C ALA A 11 23.10 -17.02 9.94
N GLY A 12 24.07 -16.20 10.38
CA GLY A 12 24.78 -15.24 9.51
C GLY A 12 23.93 -14.08 9.03
N TRP A 13 22.88 -13.71 9.77
CA TRP A 13 22.07 -12.54 9.44
C TRP A 13 22.88 -11.25 9.62
N LYS A 14 22.54 -10.24 8.80
CA LYS A 14 23.19 -8.94 8.90
C LYS A 14 22.51 -8.01 9.89
N TYR A 15 21.19 -8.11 9.97
CA TYR A 15 20.35 -7.26 10.82
C TYR A 15 19.02 -7.94 11.16
N LEU A 16 18.38 -7.43 12.20
CA LEU A 16 16.99 -7.69 12.56
C LEU A 16 16.18 -6.43 12.27
N GLU A 17 15.02 -6.57 11.63
CA GLU A 17 14.14 -5.46 11.35
C GLU A 17 12.78 -5.67 12.00
N PHE A 18 12.36 -4.72 12.83
CA PHE A 18 11.08 -4.73 13.52
C PHE A 18 10.16 -3.74 12.83
N ARG A 19 9.02 -4.23 12.36
CA ARG A 19 7.99 -3.44 11.67
C ARG A 19 6.69 -3.62 12.42
N GLY A 20 6.04 -2.57 12.88
CA GLY A 20 4.76 -2.73 13.54
C GLY A 20 4.29 -1.52 14.30
N ASP A 21 3.31 -1.77 15.15
CA ASP A 21 2.67 -0.75 15.94
C ASP A 21 3.66 -0.21 16.98
N TYR A 22 3.70 1.08 17.06
CA TYR A 22 4.48 1.94 17.92
C TYR A 22 4.50 1.51 19.40
N ASN A 23 3.44 0.86 19.89
CA ASN A 23 3.35 0.47 21.31
C ASN A 23 3.94 -0.90 21.65
N ILE A 24 4.12 -1.77 20.65
CA ILE A 24 4.54 -3.16 20.89
C ILE A 24 6.06 -3.30 20.87
N ILE A 25 6.70 -2.64 19.91
CA ILE A 25 8.14 -2.80 19.66
C ILE A 25 8.98 -2.27 20.83
N PRO A 26 8.80 -1.04 21.33
CA PRO A 26 9.50 -0.58 22.52
C PRO A 26 9.30 -1.47 23.73
N TYR A 27 8.07 -1.97 23.95
CA TYR A 27 7.75 -2.87 25.07
C TYR A 27 8.54 -4.18 24.99
N PHE A 28 8.66 -4.80 23.82
CA PHE A 28 9.48 -6.01 23.65
C PHE A 28 10.97 -5.74 23.75
N LEU A 29 11.43 -4.58 23.29
CA LEU A 29 12.83 -4.19 23.31
C LEU A 29 13.29 -3.77 24.71
N THR A 30 12.42 -3.14 25.50
CA THR A 30 12.79 -2.57 26.81
C THR A 30 12.56 -3.50 27.99
N ARG A 31 11.71 -4.54 27.87
CA ARG A 31 11.34 -5.42 28.99
C ARG A 31 12.51 -6.20 29.61
N ASN A 32 13.62 -6.37 28.87
CA ASN A 32 14.82 -7.08 29.33
C ASN A 32 16.07 -6.20 29.40
N LEU A 33 15.93 -4.90 29.20
CA LEU A 33 17.06 -3.98 29.10
C LEU A 33 16.73 -2.74 29.93
N GLN A 34 17.67 -2.28 30.72
CA GLN A 34 17.51 -1.04 31.49
C GLN A 34 17.12 0.09 30.53
N PRO A 35 15.96 0.76 30.71
CA PRO A 35 15.42 1.73 29.74
C PRO A 35 16.36 2.93 29.48
N GLU A 36 17.28 3.19 30.39
CA GLU A 36 18.12 4.38 30.43
C GLU A 36 19.33 4.32 29.49
N THR A 37 19.65 3.17 28.89
CA THR A 37 20.88 2.98 28.12
C THR A 37 20.70 2.85 26.61
N TRP A 38 19.45 2.73 26.11
CA TRP A 38 19.21 2.48 24.70
C TRP A 38 18.56 3.69 24.04
N ASN A 39 19.35 4.44 23.29
CA ASN A 39 18.82 5.46 22.38
C ASN A 39 18.20 4.75 21.16
N ILE A 40 16.97 4.20 21.32
CA ILE A 40 16.26 3.47 20.26
C ILE A 40 15.67 4.48 19.28
N ILE A 41 16.42 4.76 18.22
CA ILE A 41 15.97 5.63 17.14
C ILE A 41 15.35 4.79 16.02
N PRO A 42 14.23 5.23 15.42
CA PRO A 42 13.69 4.57 14.25
C PRO A 42 14.69 4.53 13.08
N TYR A 43 14.82 3.37 12.44
CA TYR A 43 15.56 3.25 11.20
C TYR A 43 14.91 4.08 10.09
N ILE A 44 13.58 4.00 10.00
CA ILE A 44 12.77 4.82 9.09
C ILE A 44 11.37 5.00 9.69
N THR A 45 10.76 6.16 9.48
CA THR A 45 9.39 6.45 9.87
C THR A 45 8.53 6.64 8.62
N TYR A 46 7.37 6.01 8.61
CA TYR A 46 6.29 6.21 7.63
C TYR A 46 5.07 6.82 8.31
N LEU A 47 4.15 7.35 7.52
CA LEU A 47 2.82 7.76 7.96
C LEU A 47 1.80 6.69 7.55
N GLY A 48 1.07 6.16 8.51
CA GLY A 48 -0.08 5.28 8.30
C GLY A 48 -1.37 6.10 8.29
N HIS A 49 -2.32 5.71 7.46
CA HIS A 49 -3.61 6.36 7.36
C HIS A 49 -4.70 5.29 7.48
N THR A 50 -5.61 5.45 8.43
CA THR A 50 -6.70 4.51 8.67
C THR A 50 -8.03 5.24 8.73
N LEU A 51 -9.00 4.80 7.94
CA LEU A 51 -10.38 5.23 7.99
C LEU A 51 -11.17 4.28 8.89
N ASN A 52 -11.81 4.82 9.93
CA ASN A 52 -12.80 4.08 10.70
C ASN A 52 -14.10 4.00 9.90
N LEU A 53 -14.62 2.79 9.77
CA LEU A 53 -15.85 2.52 9.04
C LEU A 53 -17.03 2.43 10.01
N SER A 54 -18.14 2.99 9.60
CA SER A 54 -19.44 2.83 10.25
C SER A 54 -20.44 2.27 9.24
N ASP A 55 -21.60 1.84 9.69
CA ASP A 55 -22.72 1.40 8.86
C ASP A 55 -23.48 2.56 8.19
N LYS A 56 -23.12 3.80 8.56
CA LYS A 56 -23.76 5.02 8.06
C LYS A 56 -22.90 5.68 6.98
N GLU A 57 -23.16 5.34 5.72
CA GLU A 57 -22.42 5.86 4.57
C GLU A 57 -22.37 7.40 4.52
N ASP A 58 -23.48 8.07 4.87
CA ASP A 58 -23.54 9.55 4.88
C ASP A 58 -22.56 10.16 5.89
N GLN A 59 -22.38 9.52 7.05
CA GLN A 59 -21.41 9.97 8.04
C GLN A 59 -19.98 9.82 7.52
N ILE A 60 -19.68 8.68 6.90
CA ILE A 60 -18.36 8.45 6.27
C ILE A 60 -18.14 9.50 5.17
N PHE A 61 -19.10 9.67 4.26
CA PHE A 61 -18.98 10.63 3.16
C PHE A 61 -18.85 12.08 3.66
N SER A 62 -19.56 12.45 4.71
CA SER A 62 -19.49 13.80 5.29
C SER A 62 -18.10 14.13 5.84
N SER A 63 -17.38 13.14 6.37
CA SER A 63 -16.01 13.31 6.91
C SER A 63 -14.95 13.59 5.84
N PHE A 64 -15.26 13.33 4.57
CA PHE A 64 -14.31 13.55 3.49
C PHE A 64 -14.09 15.04 3.22
N ARG A 65 -12.88 15.40 2.80
CA ARG A 65 -12.57 16.72 2.31
C ARG A 65 -13.43 17.06 1.08
N ASP A 66 -13.85 18.31 0.92
CA ASP A 66 -14.72 18.74 -0.18
C ASP A 66 -14.14 18.45 -1.57
N SER A 67 -12.81 18.54 -1.72
CA SER A 67 -12.15 18.16 -2.99
C SER A 67 -12.33 16.67 -3.30
N THR A 68 -12.30 15.78 -2.29
CA THR A 68 -12.54 14.35 -2.46
C THR A 68 -13.99 14.09 -2.88
N LYS A 69 -14.96 14.74 -2.21
CA LYS A 69 -16.40 14.68 -2.56
C LYS A 69 -16.64 15.14 -4.00
N ARG A 70 -16.04 16.30 -4.39
CA ARG A 70 -16.14 16.81 -5.76
C ARG A 70 -15.57 15.84 -6.79
N ASN A 71 -14.41 15.21 -6.51
CA ASN A 71 -13.80 14.24 -7.41
C ASN A 71 -14.66 12.98 -7.59
N ILE A 72 -15.29 12.47 -6.53
CA ILE A 72 -16.24 11.35 -6.61
C ILE A 72 -17.44 11.73 -7.49
N LYS A 73 -18.07 12.89 -7.22
CA LYS A 73 -19.19 13.39 -8.01
C LYS A 73 -18.82 13.60 -9.47
N LYS A 74 -17.61 14.12 -9.73
CA LYS A 74 -17.08 14.30 -11.08
C LYS A 74 -16.99 12.96 -11.80
N ALA A 75 -16.36 11.95 -11.20
CA ALA A 75 -16.21 10.64 -11.83
C ALA A 75 -17.57 10.03 -12.22
N ASN A 76 -18.57 10.14 -11.34
CA ASN A 76 -19.94 9.69 -11.65
C ASN A 76 -20.56 10.48 -12.82
N LYS A 77 -20.40 11.83 -12.84
CA LYS A 77 -20.93 12.68 -13.90
C LYS A 77 -20.29 12.37 -15.26
N GLU A 78 -19.00 12.03 -15.28
CA GLU A 78 -18.23 11.64 -16.48
C GLU A 78 -18.57 10.21 -16.97
N GLY A 79 -19.54 9.52 -16.34
CA GLY A 79 -20.00 8.21 -16.77
C GLY A 79 -19.12 7.04 -16.36
N VAL A 80 -18.15 7.25 -15.46
CA VAL A 80 -17.32 6.16 -14.94
C VAL A 80 -18.17 5.17 -14.16
N LYS A 81 -18.03 3.88 -14.49
CA LYS A 81 -18.71 2.77 -13.79
C LYS A 81 -17.69 1.97 -13.00
N VAL A 82 -18.04 1.59 -11.77
CA VAL A 82 -17.19 0.78 -10.89
C VAL A 82 -17.86 -0.55 -10.58
N LYS A 83 -17.08 -1.63 -10.65
CA LYS A 83 -17.52 -2.98 -10.27
C LYS A 83 -16.45 -3.65 -9.38
N ILE A 84 -16.94 -4.51 -8.49
CA ILE A 84 -16.13 -5.35 -7.61
C ILE A 84 -16.09 -6.77 -8.18
N PHE A 85 -14.91 -7.37 -8.15
CA PHE A 85 -14.64 -8.67 -8.76
C PHE A 85 -13.79 -9.55 -7.86
N HIS A 86 -13.96 -10.88 -8.03
CA HIS A 86 -13.14 -11.91 -7.38
C HIS A 86 -12.57 -12.90 -8.43
N SER A 87 -12.57 -12.53 -9.71
CA SER A 87 -12.16 -13.40 -10.83
C SER A 87 -10.69 -13.21 -11.19
N TRP A 88 -10.13 -14.25 -11.82
CA TRP A 88 -8.78 -14.18 -12.37
C TRP A 88 -8.65 -13.13 -13.49
N GLU A 89 -9.70 -12.96 -14.29
CA GLU A 89 -9.75 -11.97 -15.37
C GLU A 89 -9.59 -10.54 -14.83
N SER A 90 -10.23 -10.24 -13.71
CA SER A 90 -10.11 -8.93 -13.07
C SER A 90 -8.69 -8.66 -12.54
N VAL A 91 -8.00 -9.70 -12.04
CA VAL A 91 -6.60 -9.60 -11.62
C VAL A 91 -5.67 -9.36 -12.81
N LYS A 92 -5.89 -10.03 -13.94
CA LYS A 92 -5.15 -9.79 -15.19
C LYS A 92 -5.31 -8.34 -15.66
N GLU A 93 -6.53 -7.84 -15.61
CA GLU A 93 -6.83 -6.48 -16.03
C GLU A 93 -6.21 -5.44 -15.07
N PHE A 94 -6.29 -5.70 -13.76
CA PHE A 94 -5.57 -4.90 -12.78
C PHE A 94 -4.06 -4.90 -13.03
N TYR A 95 -3.46 -6.06 -13.35
CA TYR A 95 -2.04 -6.15 -13.67
C TYR A 95 -1.64 -5.31 -14.87
N ARG A 96 -2.50 -5.27 -15.92
CA ARG A 96 -2.30 -4.37 -17.07
C ARG A 96 -2.24 -2.90 -16.65
N LEU A 97 -3.19 -2.45 -15.82
CA LEU A 97 -3.19 -1.09 -15.27
C LEU A 97 -1.99 -0.83 -14.36
N ASN A 98 -1.64 -1.79 -13.51
CA ASN A 98 -0.48 -1.70 -12.63
C ASN A 98 0.83 -1.53 -13.44
N SER A 99 0.98 -2.27 -14.53
CA SER A 99 2.16 -2.13 -15.41
C SER A 99 2.27 -0.73 -16.04
N ILE A 100 1.14 -0.13 -16.42
CA ILE A 100 1.09 1.27 -16.89
C ILE A 100 1.52 2.23 -15.77
N THR A 101 0.90 2.11 -14.61
CA THR A 101 1.20 2.97 -13.45
C THR A 101 2.66 2.86 -13.02
N ARG A 102 3.20 1.63 -12.95
CA ARG A 102 4.61 1.40 -12.58
C ARG A 102 5.57 2.03 -13.57
N LYS A 103 5.29 1.91 -14.88
CA LYS A 103 6.06 2.59 -15.93
C LYS A 103 6.05 4.11 -15.75
N GLU A 104 4.90 4.71 -15.48
CA GLU A 104 4.77 6.16 -15.24
C GLU A 104 5.63 6.63 -14.06
N HIS A 105 5.78 5.79 -13.03
CA HIS A 105 6.67 6.07 -11.89
C HIS A 105 8.14 5.71 -12.15
N GLY A 106 8.47 5.16 -13.33
CA GLY A 106 9.83 4.72 -13.65
C GLY A 106 10.26 3.52 -12.79
N LEU A 107 9.36 2.60 -12.55
CA LEU A 107 9.58 1.42 -11.73
C LEU A 107 9.12 0.17 -12.49
N PRO A 108 9.88 -0.94 -12.44
CA PRO A 108 9.39 -2.20 -12.96
C PRO A 108 8.20 -2.70 -12.11
N PRO A 109 7.16 -3.29 -12.74
CA PRO A 109 6.06 -3.89 -11.99
C PRO A 109 6.51 -5.17 -11.28
N GLN A 110 5.76 -5.57 -10.26
CA GLN A 110 5.89 -6.89 -9.67
C GLN A 110 5.66 -7.97 -10.75
N PRO A 111 6.23 -9.17 -10.60
CA PRO A 111 6.00 -10.27 -11.54
C PRO A 111 4.52 -10.62 -11.67
N PHE A 112 4.10 -11.05 -12.85
CA PHE A 112 2.73 -11.52 -13.04
C PHE A 112 2.39 -12.73 -12.14
N SER A 113 3.37 -13.61 -11.91
CA SER A 113 3.26 -14.74 -10.98
C SER A 113 2.96 -14.31 -9.53
N PHE A 114 3.41 -13.13 -9.12
CA PHE A 114 3.07 -12.58 -7.81
C PHE A 114 1.57 -12.28 -7.70
N PHE A 115 0.98 -11.66 -8.72
CA PHE A 115 -0.46 -11.40 -8.75
C PHE A 115 -1.28 -12.68 -8.91
N LYS A 116 -0.74 -13.71 -9.60
CA LYS A 116 -1.35 -15.03 -9.62
C LYS A 116 -1.43 -15.64 -8.21
N LYS A 117 -0.38 -15.51 -7.41
CA LYS A 117 -0.39 -15.96 -6.01
C LYS A 117 -1.38 -15.16 -5.14
N ILE A 118 -1.50 -13.85 -5.35
CA ILE A 118 -2.52 -13.04 -4.68
C ILE A 118 -3.93 -13.57 -5.02
N TYR A 119 -4.16 -13.89 -6.30
CA TYR A 119 -5.43 -14.49 -6.69
C TYR A 119 -5.67 -15.85 -5.99
N ASP A 120 -4.73 -16.79 -6.13
CA ASP A 120 -4.88 -18.17 -5.66
C ASP A 120 -5.02 -18.28 -4.13
N HIS A 121 -4.26 -17.48 -3.39
CA HIS A 121 -4.15 -17.60 -1.95
C HIS A 121 -4.99 -16.60 -1.16
N ILE A 122 -5.47 -15.55 -1.79
CA ILE A 122 -6.18 -14.46 -1.11
C ILE A 122 -7.56 -14.23 -1.75
N ILE A 123 -7.62 -13.82 -3.02
CA ILE A 123 -8.88 -13.42 -3.65
C ILE A 123 -9.83 -14.61 -3.79
N LEU A 124 -9.35 -15.75 -4.28
CA LEU A 124 -10.13 -16.98 -4.42
C LEU A 124 -10.67 -17.49 -3.06
N LYS A 125 -10.02 -17.12 -1.96
CA LYS A 125 -10.44 -17.45 -0.59
C LYS A 125 -11.31 -16.37 0.07
N ASN A 126 -11.83 -15.43 -0.71
CA ASN A 126 -12.60 -14.29 -0.20
C ASN A 126 -11.87 -13.47 0.90
N LEU A 127 -10.55 -13.36 0.81
CA LEU A 127 -9.71 -12.53 1.68
C LEU A 127 -9.23 -11.26 0.97
N GLY A 128 -9.83 -10.93 -0.16
CA GLY A 128 -9.53 -9.73 -0.94
C GLY A 128 -10.43 -9.60 -2.15
N MET A 129 -10.39 -8.44 -2.78
CA MET A 129 -11.20 -8.12 -3.96
C MET A 129 -10.44 -7.22 -4.92
N VAL A 130 -10.84 -7.25 -6.19
CA VAL A 130 -10.40 -6.31 -7.23
C VAL A 130 -11.54 -5.36 -7.52
N VAL A 131 -11.28 -4.07 -7.46
CA VAL A 131 -12.25 -3.02 -7.81
C VAL A 131 -11.77 -2.35 -9.09
N LEU A 132 -12.56 -2.38 -10.15
CA LEU A 132 -12.21 -1.79 -11.45
C LEU A 132 -13.20 -0.69 -11.82
N ALA A 133 -12.65 0.41 -12.31
CA ALA A 133 -13.41 1.51 -12.89
C ALA A 133 -13.26 1.49 -14.41
N SER A 134 -14.37 1.57 -15.12
CA SER A 134 -14.42 1.60 -16.59
C SER A 134 -15.15 2.83 -17.13
N LEU A 135 -14.73 3.28 -18.29
CA LEU A 135 -15.44 4.20 -19.18
C LEU A 135 -15.56 3.52 -20.54
N ASP A 136 -16.75 3.51 -21.14
CA ASP A 136 -17.03 2.88 -22.44
C ASP A 136 -16.43 1.47 -22.56
N GLN A 137 -16.69 0.63 -21.55
CA GLN A 137 -16.21 -0.75 -21.40
C GLN A 137 -14.69 -0.91 -21.23
N LYS A 138 -13.93 0.17 -21.26
CA LYS A 138 -12.48 0.15 -21.03
C LYS A 138 -12.15 0.42 -19.59
N ASN A 139 -11.40 -0.47 -18.93
CA ASN A 139 -10.91 -0.23 -17.58
C ASN A 139 -9.81 0.83 -17.59
N VAL A 140 -10.02 1.89 -16.80
CA VAL A 140 -9.16 3.09 -16.73
C VAL A 140 -8.48 3.25 -15.37
N ALA A 141 -9.03 2.64 -14.33
CA ALA A 141 -8.45 2.61 -12.99
C ALA A 141 -8.89 1.34 -12.26
N GLY A 142 -8.16 1.00 -11.20
CA GLY A 142 -8.53 -0.13 -10.34
C GLY A 142 -7.68 -0.22 -9.10
N ALA A 143 -8.14 -1.05 -8.16
CA ALA A 143 -7.44 -1.31 -6.92
C ALA A 143 -7.60 -2.77 -6.50
N ILE A 144 -6.60 -3.28 -5.75
CA ILE A 144 -6.70 -4.54 -5.01
C ILE A 144 -6.75 -4.19 -3.53
N TYR A 145 -7.78 -4.69 -2.89
CA TYR A 145 -7.97 -4.65 -1.44
C TYR A 145 -7.78 -6.03 -0.86
N LEU A 146 -7.17 -6.10 0.30
CA LEU A 146 -7.05 -7.31 1.11
C LEU A 146 -7.81 -7.10 2.40
N HIS A 147 -8.37 -8.17 2.97
CA HIS A 147 -9.09 -8.06 4.24
C HIS A 147 -8.98 -9.35 5.05
N PHE A 148 -9.00 -9.18 6.36
CA PHE A 148 -9.01 -10.28 7.32
C PHE A 148 -9.74 -9.85 8.60
N GLY A 149 -10.59 -10.73 9.13
CA GLY A 149 -11.48 -10.38 10.23
C GLY A 149 -12.38 -9.19 9.84
N LYS A 150 -12.30 -8.10 10.60
CA LYS A 150 -13.06 -6.87 10.35
C LYS A 150 -12.19 -5.69 9.88
N LYS A 151 -10.99 -5.97 9.38
CA LYS A 151 -10.03 -4.97 8.91
C LYS A 151 -9.73 -5.18 7.43
N ALA A 152 -9.65 -4.08 6.69
CA ALA A 152 -9.30 -4.07 5.28
C ALA A 152 -8.07 -3.19 5.02
N VAL A 153 -7.37 -3.48 3.90
CA VAL A 153 -6.19 -2.72 3.46
C VAL A 153 -6.32 -2.41 1.97
N TYR A 154 -6.19 -1.15 1.59
CA TYR A 154 -5.93 -0.71 0.22
C TYR A 154 -4.48 -1.05 -0.12
N LYS A 155 -4.28 -2.15 -0.84
CA LYS A 155 -2.94 -2.71 -1.04
C LYS A 155 -2.27 -2.19 -2.30
N TYR A 156 -2.99 -2.16 -3.42
CA TYR A 156 -2.48 -1.70 -4.71
C TYR A 156 -3.51 -0.83 -5.39
N GLY A 157 -3.08 0.31 -5.93
CA GLY A 157 -3.86 1.16 -6.81
C GLY A 157 -3.16 1.37 -8.13
N ALA A 158 -3.93 1.43 -9.21
CA ALA A 158 -3.40 1.64 -10.53
C ALA A 158 -4.39 2.42 -11.40
N SER A 159 -3.86 3.20 -12.34
CA SER A 159 -4.68 3.93 -13.31
C SER A 159 -3.90 4.24 -14.58
N ASP A 160 -4.64 4.45 -15.65
CA ASP A 160 -4.13 4.98 -16.89
C ASP A 160 -4.15 6.53 -16.82
N LYS A 161 -2.97 7.15 -16.80
CA LYS A 161 -2.81 8.59 -16.67
C LYS A 161 -3.59 9.40 -17.72
N ARG A 162 -3.81 8.82 -18.92
CA ARG A 162 -4.60 9.46 -19.99
C ARG A 162 -6.04 9.78 -19.55
N PHE A 163 -6.55 9.06 -18.56
CA PHE A 163 -7.89 9.22 -18.00
C PHE A 163 -7.90 9.83 -16.58
N GLN A 164 -6.79 10.44 -16.14
CA GLN A 164 -6.65 10.99 -14.81
C GLN A 164 -7.66 12.11 -14.50
N ASN A 165 -8.05 12.87 -15.54
CA ASN A 165 -9.06 13.93 -15.45
C ASN A 165 -10.44 13.42 -15.01
N LEU A 166 -10.77 12.16 -15.27
CA LEU A 166 -12.03 11.51 -14.87
C LEU A 166 -12.12 11.26 -13.36
N ARG A 167 -11.02 11.32 -12.62
CA ARG A 167 -10.98 11.04 -11.18
C ARG A 167 -11.43 9.63 -10.79
N ALA A 168 -11.28 8.67 -11.69
CA ALA A 168 -11.76 7.29 -11.53
C ALA A 168 -11.23 6.61 -10.26
N ASN A 169 -9.99 6.89 -9.83
CA ASN A 169 -9.44 6.37 -8.57
C ASN A 169 -10.24 6.80 -7.33
N ASN A 170 -10.81 8.01 -7.35
CA ASN A 170 -11.67 8.47 -6.24
C ASN A 170 -12.96 7.64 -6.20
N LEU A 171 -13.54 7.33 -7.34
CA LEU A 171 -14.75 6.51 -7.37
C LEU A 171 -14.45 5.05 -6.99
N VAL A 172 -13.31 4.46 -7.44
CA VAL A 172 -12.86 3.13 -7.01
C VAL A 172 -12.74 3.04 -5.49
N MET A 173 -12.12 4.04 -4.87
CA MET A 173 -11.95 4.07 -3.41
C MET A 173 -13.30 4.20 -2.69
N TRP A 174 -14.18 5.09 -3.18
CA TRP A 174 -15.49 5.29 -2.58
C TRP A 174 -16.37 4.03 -2.66
N GLU A 175 -16.43 3.37 -3.81
CA GLU A 175 -17.19 2.12 -3.97
C GLU A 175 -16.66 1.00 -3.06
N ALA A 176 -15.34 0.93 -2.87
CA ALA A 176 -14.74 0.00 -1.93
C ALA A 176 -15.11 0.33 -0.47
N ILE A 177 -15.06 1.61 -0.09
CA ILE A 177 -15.44 2.07 1.26
C ILE A 177 -16.90 1.69 1.54
N LYS A 178 -17.81 1.96 0.61
CA LYS A 178 -19.24 1.58 0.74
C LYS A 178 -19.39 0.08 0.94
N TRP A 179 -18.75 -0.71 0.09
CA TRP A 179 -18.83 -2.16 0.21
C TRP A 179 -18.33 -2.67 1.57
N TYR A 180 -17.18 -2.17 2.05
CA TYR A 180 -16.66 -2.55 3.36
C TYR A 180 -17.56 -2.10 4.52
N SER A 181 -18.14 -0.91 4.46
CA SER A 181 -19.10 -0.41 5.42
C SER A 181 -20.34 -1.31 5.49
N GLN A 182 -20.96 -1.60 4.36
CA GLN A 182 -22.15 -2.47 4.22
C GLN A 182 -21.90 -3.91 4.69
N ASN A 183 -20.64 -4.39 4.63
CA ASN A 183 -20.25 -5.72 5.10
C ASN A 183 -19.68 -5.72 6.53
N ALA A 184 -19.99 -4.68 7.31
CA ALA A 184 -19.65 -4.54 8.73
C ALA A 184 -18.16 -4.66 9.06
N TYR A 185 -17.30 -4.19 8.15
CA TYR A 185 -15.88 -3.98 8.45
C TYR A 185 -15.72 -2.75 9.36
N LYS A 186 -14.69 -2.76 10.20
CA LYS A 186 -14.45 -1.70 11.20
C LYS A 186 -13.45 -0.65 10.72
N SER A 187 -12.52 -1.03 9.86
CA SER A 187 -11.49 -0.09 9.38
C SER A 187 -10.96 -0.44 8.00
N LEU A 188 -10.54 0.60 7.28
CA LEU A 188 -9.80 0.51 6.03
C LEU A 188 -8.47 1.24 6.19
N CYS A 189 -7.35 0.50 6.14
CA CYS A 189 -6.00 1.04 6.13
C CYS A 189 -5.59 1.40 4.70
N PHE A 190 -5.09 2.62 4.50
CA PHE A 190 -4.59 3.11 3.20
C PHE A 190 -3.10 2.80 2.99
N GLY A 191 -2.52 1.99 3.88
CA GLY A 191 -1.10 1.67 3.85
C GLY A 191 -0.19 2.82 4.26
N ARG A 192 1.11 2.54 4.29
CA ARG A 192 2.14 3.51 4.67
C ARG A 192 2.43 4.51 3.54
N THR A 193 2.94 5.67 3.93
CA THR A 193 3.41 6.74 3.03
C THR A 193 4.72 7.30 3.55
N GLU A 194 5.67 7.58 2.67
CA GLU A 194 6.86 8.33 3.02
C GLU A 194 6.48 9.77 3.40
N PRO A 195 7.04 10.34 4.51
CA PRO A 195 6.70 11.70 4.96
C PRO A 195 6.94 12.78 3.89
N GLU A 196 7.88 12.55 2.98
CA GLU A 196 8.20 13.47 1.88
C GLU A 196 7.18 13.44 0.74
N ASN A 197 6.34 12.40 0.66
CA ASN A 197 5.33 12.26 -0.39
C ASN A 197 4.04 13.01 -0.06
N GLN A 198 4.13 14.34 -0.06
CA GLN A 198 3.02 15.24 0.31
C GLN A 198 1.76 15.02 -0.54
N GLY A 199 1.91 14.71 -1.83
CA GLY A 199 0.77 14.43 -2.70
C GLY A 199 -0.03 13.20 -2.28
N LEU A 200 0.65 12.13 -1.85
CA LEU A 200 -0.01 10.91 -1.38
C LEU A 200 -0.60 11.10 0.02
N ILE A 201 0.07 11.84 0.90
CA ILE A 201 -0.46 12.22 2.22
C ILE A 201 -1.75 13.02 2.03
N GLN A 202 -1.73 14.06 1.18
CA GLN A 202 -2.91 14.88 0.88
C GLN A 202 -4.06 14.04 0.30
N PHE A 203 -3.76 13.09 -0.58
CA PHE A 203 -4.77 12.17 -1.11
C PHE A 203 -5.39 11.33 0.00
N LYS A 204 -4.57 10.69 0.84
CA LYS A 204 -5.06 9.79 1.90
C LYS A 204 -5.80 10.53 3.01
N SER A 205 -5.28 11.66 3.50
CA SER A 205 -5.94 12.46 4.53
C SER A 205 -7.28 13.07 4.06
N GLY A 206 -7.46 13.24 2.74
CA GLY A 206 -8.71 13.73 2.17
C GLY A 206 -9.92 12.80 2.35
N TRP A 207 -9.69 11.57 2.80
CA TRP A 207 -10.72 10.56 3.08
C TRP A 207 -11.18 10.52 4.55
N GLY A 208 -10.87 11.53 5.36
CA GLY A 208 -11.20 11.52 6.78
C GLY A 208 -10.45 10.48 7.59
N THR A 209 -9.26 10.09 7.13
CA THR A 209 -8.42 9.10 7.81
C THR A 209 -7.74 9.69 9.04
N THR A 210 -7.53 8.85 10.05
CA THR A 210 -6.60 9.15 11.14
C THR A 210 -5.18 8.83 10.68
N GLU A 211 -4.27 9.79 10.84
CA GLU A 211 -2.85 9.62 10.56
C GLU A 211 -2.10 9.22 11.83
N GLN A 212 -1.16 8.29 11.71
CA GLN A 212 -0.26 7.90 12.79
C GLN A 212 1.12 7.51 12.26
N PRO A 213 2.20 7.79 13.00
CA PRO A 213 3.54 7.35 12.60
C PRO A 213 3.66 5.82 12.69
N ILE A 214 4.38 5.24 11.74
CA ILE A 214 4.75 3.83 11.73
C ILE A 214 6.26 3.76 11.74
N HIS A 215 6.83 3.33 12.85
CA HIS A 215 8.27 3.26 13.03
C HIS A 215 8.78 1.86 12.65
N TYR A 216 9.85 1.84 11.88
CA TYR A 216 10.65 0.65 11.62
C TYR A 216 11.95 0.80 12.36
N TYR A 217 12.35 -0.25 13.09
CA TYR A 217 13.60 -0.30 13.82
C TYR A 217 14.50 -1.35 13.20
N ARG A 218 15.79 -1.06 13.12
CA ARG A 218 16.78 -2.01 12.61
C ARG A 218 17.92 -2.14 13.60
N TYR A 219 18.15 -3.36 14.07
CA TYR A 219 19.30 -3.72 14.89
C TYR A 219 20.35 -4.38 13.99
N ASP A 220 21.51 -3.77 13.88
CA ASP A 220 22.66 -4.28 13.13
C ASP A 220 23.41 -5.29 14.01
N LEU A 221 23.47 -6.54 13.61
CA LEU A 221 24.07 -7.63 14.38
C LEU A 221 25.61 -7.51 14.48
N ARG A 222 26.26 -6.83 13.51
CA ARG A 222 27.70 -6.61 13.59
C ARG A 222 28.09 -5.43 14.49
N LYS A 223 27.22 -4.42 14.55
CA LYS A 223 27.44 -3.23 15.39
C LYS A 223 26.86 -3.39 16.79
N GLU A 224 26.09 -4.46 17.00
CA GLU A 224 25.33 -4.71 18.23
C GLU A 224 24.49 -3.50 18.68
N ALA A 225 23.93 -2.76 17.71
CA ALA A 225 23.24 -1.49 17.97
C ALA A 225 22.06 -1.26 17.01
N PHE A 226 21.10 -0.45 17.47
CA PHE A 226 20.09 0.13 16.60
C PHE A 226 20.71 1.19 15.69
N VAL A 227 20.37 1.15 14.41
CA VAL A 227 20.91 2.06 13.40
C VAL A 227 19.78 2.86 12.74
N SER A 228 20.09 4.12 12.37
CA SER A 228 19.23 4.93 11.51
C SER A 228 19.52 4.67 10.04
N ALA A 229 18.56 4.96 9.14
CA ALA A 229 18.81 4.90 7.71
C ALA A 229 19.83 5.97 7.30
N ALA A 230 20.84 5.58 6.55
CA ALA A 230 21.63 6.53 5.78
C ALA A 230 20.71 7.22 4.75
N SER A 231 21.01 8.48 4.38
CA SER A 231 20.22 9.25 3.42
C SER A 231 19.84 8.46 2.17
N LYS A 232 18.58 8.60 1.71
CA LYS A 232 18.05 7.86 0.56
C LYS A 232 18.90 8.10 -0.70
N VAL A 233 19.34 7.03 -1.32
CA VAL A 233 19.93 7.09 -2.66
C VAL A 233 18.80 7.43 -3.65
N THR A 234 18.82 8.60 -4.24
CA THR A 234 17.86 9.04 -5.27
C THR A 234 18.07 8.22 -6.55
N GLY A 235 16.96 7.59 -7.03
CA GLY A 235 17.00 6.62 -8.10
C GLY A 235 17.22 7.23 -9.50
N PHE A 236 18.46 7.31 -9.96
CA PHE A 236 18.82 7.56 -11.36
C PHE A 236 18.12 6.56 -12.31
N HIS A 237 17.89 5.35 -11.86
CA HIS A 237 17.23 4.27 -12.63
C HIS A 237 15.79 4.60 -13.07
N ASN A 238 15.07 5.46 -12.35
CA ASN A 238 13.68 5.79 -12.67
C ASN A 238 13.53 6.46 -14.04
N LYS A 239 14.49 7.27 -14.47
CA LYS A 239 14.45 7.93 -15.79
C LYS A 239 14.59 6.92 -16.93
N ILE A 240 15.44 5.90 -16.76
CA ILE A 240 15.64 4.85 -17.75
C ILE A 240 14.37 3.99 -17.87
N PHE A 241 13.81 3.55 -16.76
CA PHE A 241 12.64 2.67 -16.77
C PHE A 241 11.38 3.33 -17.35
N LYS A 242 11.20 4.65 -17.23
CA LYS A 242 10.07 5.36 -17.86
C LYS A 242 10.01 5.20 -19.37
N ASN A 243 11.16 5.09 -20.01
CA ASN A 243 11.27 5.03 -21.47
C ASN A 243 11.19 3.62 -22.04
N LEU A 244 11.33 2.59 -21.20
CA LEU A 244 11.29 1.20 -21.65
C LEU A 244 9.86 0.74 -22.00
N PRO A 245 9.69 -0.12 -23.03
CA PRO A 245 8.42 -0.80 -23.30
C PRO A 245 7.96 -1.66 -22.11
N ILE A 246 6.65 -1.70 -21.88
CA ILE A 246 6.06 -2.49 -20.76
C ILE A 246 6.51 -3.96 -20.76
N PRO A 247 6.57 -4.69 -21.91
CA PRO A 247 7.05 -6.09 -21.90
C PRO A 247 8.46 -6.25 -21.36
N ILE A 248 9.35 -5.30 -21.65
CA ILE A 248 10.72 -5.29 -21.13
C ILE A 248 10.73 -5.01 -19.63
N LEU A 249 9.97 -4.02 -19.18
CA LEU A 249 9.82 -3.70 -17.76
C LEU A 249 9.27 -4.88 -16.95
N ASN A 250 8.32 -5.63 -17.51
CA ASN A 250 7.77 -6.82 -16.86
C ASN A 250 8.83 -7.91 -16.68
N LYS A 251 9.71 -8.13 -17.67
CA LYS A 251 10.84 -9.07 -17.56
C LYS A 251 11.84 -8.61 -16.50
N ILE A 252 12.21 -7.33 -16.52
CA ILE A 252 13.09 -6.73 -15.51
C ILE A 252 12.49 -6.88 -14.11
N GLY A 253 11.19 -6.56 -13.95
CA GLY A 253 10.48 -6.74 -12.69
C GLY A 253 10.50 -8.18 -12.19
N ALA A 254 10.33 -9.16 -13.09
CA ALA A 254 10.38 -10.57 -12.73
C ALA A 254 11.78 -11.02 -12.23
N LEU A 255 12.85 -10.45 -12.80
CA LEU A 255 14.22 -10.76 -12.39
C LEU A 255 14.60 -10.08 -11.07
N LEU A 256 14.23 -8.80 -10.91
CA LEU A 256 14.63 -8.00 -9.74
C LEU A 256 13.80 -8.27 -8.50
N TYR A 257 12.52 -8.68 -8.66
CA TYR A 257 11.58 -8.77 -7.54
C TYR A 257 12.00 -9.75 -6.44
N LYS A 258 12.73 -10.81 -6.78
CA LYS A 258 13.27 -11.76 -5.80
C LYS A 258 14.29 -11.13 -4.83
N HIS A 259 14.83 -9.95 -5.17
CA HIS A 259 15.80 -9.20 -4.37
C HIS A 259 15.18 -7.98 -3.66
N VAL A 260 13.88 -7.74 -3.88
CA VAL A 260 13.12 -6.65 -3.26
C VAL A 260 12.27 -7.25 -2.15
N GLY A 261 12.80 -7.26 -0.94
CA GLY A 261 12.13 -7.74 0.27
C GLY A 261 11.89 -6.63 1.28
#